data_9e3e96b19cbc078731b8425d230439dc
#
_entry.id   9e3e96b19cbc078731b8425d230439dc
#
_cell.length_a   1.000
_cell.length_b   1.000
_cell.length_c   1.000
_cell.angle_alpha   90.00
_cell.angle_beta   90.00
_cell.angle_gamma   90.00
#
_symmetry.space_group_name_H-M   'P 1'
#
loop_
_entity.id
_entity.type
_entity.pdbx_description
1 polymer ?
#
loop_
_entity_poly.entity_id
_entity_poly.type
_entity_poly.pdbx_seq_one_letter_code
_entity_poly.pdbx_strand_id
1 'polypeptide(L)'
;MQPTSSSIEFKPPRAGAARAAISNYTMAARAQRAYFGIHDQSNCLPNPVPHRHEYFQIYVNTRGETTHYIGGSQRAIGAGTVSFVLPFLVHYIPNAADGVFHVINISKDYLLPSLELDVFELSEVPLSRAPELAPFRFQHCLDFRFDERETQQLQDLCERMAQEAQRPPDEDTASHLLIRSHLLHLIGMVWRRYGEEFRNCEAQGLALQSYRPAVLRCIRYISRNLAQELTLGDAALASHVSATHLAHLLKSETGKTFLELVTERRIERAKTLLVFTGASAAEIGESTGFGEPTQFARRFGQIVGATPSAYRRQFQRGNSRTWD
;
A
#
# COMPACT_ATOMS: atom_id res chain seq x y z
N MET A 1 -17.68 0.65 44.38
CA MET A 1 -17.36 1.73 43.47
C MET A 1 -16.93 1.08 42.17
N GLN A 2 -17.80 1.10 41.16
CA GLN A 2 -17.49 0.58 39.82
C GLN A 2 -16.79 1.69 39.05
N PRO A 3 -15.74 1.39 38.26
CA PRO A 3 -15.15 2.37 37.37
C PRO A 3 -16.07 2.55 36.14
N THR A 4 -16.49 3.77 35.91
CA THR A 4 -17.26 4.18 34.73
C THR A 4 -16.36 4.11 33.50
N SER A 5 -16.61 3.11 32.64
CA SER A 5 -16.07 3.01 31.29
C SER A 5 -16.66 4.13 30.45
N SER A 6 -15.89 5.17 30.16
CA SER A 6 -16.25 6.15 29.13
C SER A 6 -15.86 5.60 27.77
N SER A 7 -16.75 4.86 27.17
CA SER A 7 -16.69 4.53 25.74
C SER A 7 -16.82 5.83 24.93
N ILE A 8 -15.75 6.24 24.26
CA ILE A 8 -15.79 7.32 23.26
C ILE A 8 -16.58 6.76 22.08
N GLU A 9 -17.86 7.08 22.03
CA GLU A 9 -18.74 6.77 20.92
C GLU A 9 -18.31 7.59 19.70
N PHE A 10 -17.70 6.94 18.69
CA PHE A 10 -17.40 7.59 17.42
C PHE A 10 -18.73 7.86 16.71
N LYS A 11 -19.22 9.10 16.78
CA LYS A 11 -20.30 9.58 15.92
C LYS A 11 -19.72 9.94 14.56
N PRO A 12 -20.16 9.29 13.47
CA PRO A 12 -19.77 9.74 12.14
C PRO A 12 -20.16 11.23 11.98
N PRO A 13 -19.31 12.06 11.32
CA PRO A 13 -19.61 13.48 11.16
C PRO A 13 -20.95 13.64 10.46
N ARG A 14 -21.81 14.50 11.02
CA ARG A 14 -23.13 14.83 10.45
C ARG A 14 -22.95 15.34 9.02
N ALA A 15 -23.82 14.93 8.12
CA ALA A 15 -23.90 15.45 6.75
C ALA A 15 -24.02 16.98 6.82
N GLY A 16 -22.95 17.71 6.44
CA GLY A 16 -22.87 19.17 6.53
C GLY A 16 -21.59 19.73 7.12
N ALA A 17 -20.79 18.95 7.88
CA ALA A 17 -19.44 19.37 8.27
C ALA A 17 -18.52 19.26 7.05
N ALA A 18 -17.72 20.30 6.79
CA ALA A 18 -16.69 20.26 5.76
C ALA A 18 -15.91 18.95 5.91
N ARG A 19 -15.92 18.09 4.87
CA ARG A 19 -15.22 16.78 4.89
C ARG A 19 -13.77 17.07 5.19
N ALA A 20 -13.31 16.73 6.40
CA ALA A 20 -11.90 16.81 6.73
C ALA A 20 -11.14 16.02 5.65
N ALA A 21 -10.11 16.66 5.06
CA ALA A 21 -9.32 16.03 4.03
C ALA A 21 -8.67 14.78 4.63
N ILE A 22 -8.95 13.60 4.03
CA ILE A 22 -8.34 12.34 4.47
C ILE A 22 -6.86 12.40 4.13
N SER A 23 -6.00 12.30 5.13
CA SER A 23 -4.55 12.30 4.95
C SER A 23 -4.10 11.08 4.13
N ASN A 24 -3.16 11.30 3.22
CA ASN A 24 -2.54 10.24 2.43
C ASN A 24 -1.04 10.17 2.75
N TYR A 25 -0.57 9.02 3.21
CA TYR A 25 0.83 8.81 3.57
C TYR A 25 1.56 8.04 2.48
N THR A 26 2.80 8.46 2.22
CA THR A 26 3.72 7.76 1.33
C THR A 26 4.62 6.81 2.11
N MET A 27 5.21 5.84 1.42
CA MET A 27 6.18 4.92 2.00
C MET A 27 7.39 5.66 2.58
N ALA A 28 7.89 6.68 1.87
CA ALA A 28 9.03 7.50 2.30
C ALA A 28 8.79 8.23 3.64
N ALA A 29 7.53 8.55 3.96
CA ALA A 29 7.17 9.24 5.20
C ALA A 29 7.02 8.31 6.41
N ARG A 30 6.94 6.99 6.21
CA ARG A 30 6.52 6.00 7.23
C ARG A 30 7.34 4.71 7.24
N ALA A 31 8.52 4.68 6.62
CA ALA A 31 9.32 3.47 6.55
C ALA A 31 10.81 3.74 6.83
N GLN A 32 11.49 2.77 7.43
CA GLN A 32 12.93 2.81 7.67
C GLN A 32 13.72 2.53 6.37
N ARG A 33 13.14 1.77 5.45
CA ARG A 33 13.70 1.43 4.14
C ARG A 33 12.73 1.82 3.04
N ALA A 34 13.23 2.06 1.84
CA ALA A 34 12.39 2.47 0.69
C ALA A 34 11.22 1.51 0.39
N TYR A 35 11.33 0.25 0.81
CA TYR A 35 10.39 -0.82 0.51
C TYR A 35 9.70 -1.44 1.73
N PHE A 36 10.20 -1.15 2.96
CA PHE A 36 9.75 -1.79 4.19
C PHE A 36 9.90 -0.88 5.41
N GLY A 37 8.91 -0.90 6.28
CA GLY A 37 8.95 -0.25 7.60
C GLY A 37 8.21 -1.10 8.62
N ILE A 38 8.74 -1.14 9.84
CA ILE A 38 8.09 -1.79 10.98
C ILE A 38 8.20 -0.89 12.22
N HIS A 39 7.07 -0.74 12.90
CA HIS A 39 6.93 0.10 14.09
C HIS A 39 6.21 -0.68 15.17
N ASP A 40 6.56 -0.42 16.41
CA ASP A 40 5.87 -0.91 17.59
C ASP A 40 5.27 0.25 18.43
N GLN A 41 4.72 -0.04 19.57
CA GLN A 41 4.12 0.96 20.48
C GLN A 41 5.10 2.04 20.94
N SER A 42 6.42 1.81 20.90
CA SER A 42 7.44 2.75 21.36
C SER A 42 7.78 3.83 20.32
N ASN A 43 7.62 3.50 19.01
CA ASN A 43 8.04 4.35 17.91
C ASN A 43 6.96 4.56 16.82
N CYS A 44 5.77 4.01 17.01
CA CYS A 44 4.66 4.22 16.08
C CYS A 44 4.13 5.65 16.24
N LEU A 45 4.15 6.41 15.13
CA LEU A 45 3.55 7.74 15.10
C LEU A 45 2.02 7.60 15.21
N PRO A 46 1.38 8.26 16.19
CA PRO A 46 -0.06 8.16 16.35
C PRO A 46 -0.80 8.71 15.12
N ASN A 47 -1.80 7.97 14.68
CA ASN A 47 -2.73 8.39 13.64
C ASN A 47 -4.14 8.51 14.27
N PRO A 48 -4.47 9.66 14.87
CA PRO A 48 -5.70 9.82 15.65
C PRO A 48 -6.96 9.97 14.78
N VAL A 49 -6.82 9.95 13.46
CA VAL A 49 -7.92 10.20 12.51
C VAL A 49 -7.89 9.18 11.35
N PRO A 50 -9.05 8.97 10.68
CA PRO A 50 -9.09 8.18 9.46
C PRO A 50 -8.12 8.71 8.41
N HIS A 51 -7.33 7.80 7.82
CA HIS A 51 -6.32 8.11 6.82
C HIS A 51 -6.22 6.98 5.80
N ARG A 52 -5.35 7.14 4.82
CA ARG A 52 -4.96 6.12 3.84
C ARG A 52 -3.48 6.27 3.50
N HIS A 53 -2.93 5.25 2.87
CA HIS A 53 -1.52 5.22 2.43
C HIS A 53 -1.38 4.46 1.11
N GLU A 54 -0.27 4.66 0.39
CA GLU A 54 0.02 4.05 -0.92
C GLU A 54 0.60 2.63 -0.84
N TYR A 55 0.85 2.12 0.36
CA TYR A 55 1.51 0.85 0.63
C TYR A 55 0.56 -0.15 1.31
N PHE A 56 0.95 -1.40 1.38
CA PHE A 56 0.29 -2.43 2.19
C PHE A 56 0.64 -2.24 3.66
N GLN A 57 -0.32 -2.44 4.54
CA GLN A 57 -0.06 -2.41 5.97
C GLN A 57 -0.60 -3.66 6.64
N ILE A 58 0.19 -4.21 7.58
CA ILE A 58 -0.23 -5.28 8.48
C ILE A 58 -0.13 -4.76 9.90
N TYR A 59 -1.20 -4.92 10.67
CA TYR A 59 -1.24 -4.60 12.10
C TYR A 59 -1.32 -5.92 12.87
N VAL A 60 -0.32 -6.22 13.68
CA VAL A 60 -0.26 -7.41 14.54
C VAL A 60 -0.46 -6.97 15.98
N ASN A 61 -1.58 -7.35 16.59
CA ASN A 61 -1.90 -7.04 17.98
C ASN A 61 -1.63 -8.24 18.87
N THR A 62 -0.66 -8.14 19.77
CA THR A 62 -0.28 -9.24 20.67
C THR A 62 -0.80 -9.05 22.09
N ARG A 63 -1.17 -7.82 22.48
CA ARG A 63 -1.80 -7.50 23.75
C ARG A 63 -2.65 -6.24 23.68
N GLY A 64 -3.65 -6.14 24.54
CA GLY A 64 -4.58 -5.00 24.62
C GLY A 64 -5.76 -5.15 23.66
N GLU A 65 -6.78 -4.34 23.90
CA GLU A 65 -8.00 -4.30 23.11
C GLU A 65 -8.19 -2.93 22.47
N THR A 66 -8.62 -2.92 21.22
CA THR A 66 -8.93 -1.69 20.48
C THR A 66 -10.00 -1.97 19.43
N THR A 67 -10.34 -0.97 18.65
CA THR A 67 -11.30 -1.09 17.55
C THR A 67 -10.65 -0.76 16.23
N HIS A 68 -10.92 -1.57 15.25
CA HIS A 68 -10.40 -1.47 13.91
C HIS A 68 -11.50 -0.98 12.96
N TYR A 69 -11.23 0.10 12.24
CA TYR A 69 -12.10 0.67 11.21
C TYR A 69 -11.41 0.56 9.87
N ILE A 70 -11.82 -0.38 9.02
CA ILE A 70 -11.24 -0.59 7.69
C ILE A 70 -12.36 -0.69 6.65
N GLY A 71 -12.27 0.10 5.57
CA GLY A 71 -13.17 0.02 4.43
C GLY A 71 -14.65 0.20 4.79
N GLY A 72 -14.96 0.94 5.85
CA GLY A 72 -16.33 1.16 6.36
C GLY A 72 -16.83 0.09 7.34
N SER A 73 -16.04 -0.94 7.62
CA SER A 73 -16.34 -1.96 8.65
C SER A 73 -15.65 -1.59 9.97
N GLN A 74 -16.37 -1.86 11.09
CA GLN A 74 -15.84 -1.69 12.44
C GLN A 74 -15.79 -3.05 13.14
N ARG A 75 -14.64 -3.36 13.75
CA ARG A 75 -14.44 -4.63 14.46
C ARG A 75 -13.62 -4.43 15.72
N ALA A 76 -13.99 -5.13 16.80
CA ALA A 76 -13.15 -5.22 17.99
C ALA A 76 -11.96 -6.13 17.72
N ILE A 77 -10.75 -5.68 18.04
CA ILE A 77 -9.52 -6.45 17.99
C ILE A 77 -8.93 -6.60 19.39
N GLY A 78 -8.53 -7.81 19.72
CA GLY A 78 -7.86 -8.18 20.96
C GLY A 78 -6.52 -8.87 20.70
N ALA A 79 -5.94 -9.44 21.72
CA ALA A 79 -4.70 -10.21 21.61
C ALA A 79 -4.82 -11.32 20.54
N GLY A 80 -3.76 -11.53 19.77
CA GLY A 80 -3.71 -12.51 18.68
C GLY A 80 -4.45 -12.11 17.41
N THR A 81 -4.87 -10.83 17.28
CA THR A 81 -5.54 -10.37 16.05
C THR A 81 -4.52 -9.78 15.08
N VAL A 82 -4.63 -10.18 13.81
CA VAL A 82 -3.88 -9.58 12.71
C VAL A 82 -4.83 -8.88 11.74
N SER A 83 -4.49 -7.67 11.34
CA SER A 83 -5.30 -6.88 10.41
C SER A 83 -4.49 -6.48 9.19
N PHE A 84 -5.12 -6.53 8.02
CA PHE A 84 -4.50 -6.27 6.72
C PHE A 84 -5.19 -5.10 6.02
N VAL A 85 -4.42 -4.13 5.58
CA VAL A 85 -4.93 -2.92 4.91
C VAL A 85 -4.34 -2.82 3.51
N LEU A 86 -5.23 -2.81 2.50
CA LEU A 86 -4.85 -2.55 1.11
C LEU A 86 -4.37 -1.10 0.92
N PRO A 87 -3.49 -0.84 -0.05
CA PRO A 87 -3.15 0.51 -0.46
C PRO A 87 -4.40 1.35 -0.74
N PHE A 88 -4.36 2.61 -0.31
CA PHE A 88 -5.40 3.63 -0.48
C PHE A 88 -6.75 3.34 0.21
N LEU A 89 -6.89 2.25 0.92
CA LEU A 89 -8.09 1.96 1.70
C LEU A 89 -8.12 2.86 2.94
N VAL A 90 -9.24 3.58 3.10
CA VAL A 90 -9.43 4.42 4.30
C VAL A 90 -9.61 3.52 5.52
N HIS A 91 -8.79 3.76 6.52
CA HIS A 91 -8.82 3.01 7.76
C HIS A 91 -8.41 3.87 8.96
N TYR A 92 -8.67 3.33 10.14
CA TYR A 92 -8.26 3.90 11.42
C TYR A 92 -8.19 2.78 12.47
N ILE A 93 -7.04 2.67 13.15
CA ILE A 93 -6.84 1.74 14.26
C ILE A 93 -6.27 2.56 15.41
N PRO A 94 -7.07 2.93 16.41
CA PRO A 94 -6.57 3.58 17.62
C PRO A 94 -5.70 2.59 18.39
N ASN A 95 -4.57 3.07 18.88
CA ASN A 95 -3.69 2.26 19.72
C ASN A 95 -4.30 2.10 21.10
N ALA A 96 -4.30 0.88 21.63
CA ALA A 96 -4.63 0.63 23.02
C ALA A 96 -3.55 1.27 23.94
N ALA A 97 -3.96 1.87 25.05
CA ALA A 97 -3.04 2.59 25.94
C ALA A 97 -1.94 1.68 26.54
N ASP A 98 -2.27 0.40 26.75
CA ASP A 98 -1.40 -0.66 27.25
C ASP A 98 -1.11 -1.76 26.22
N GLY A 99 -1.40 -1.46 24.94
CA GLY A 99 -1.29 -2.41 23.84
C GLY A 99 0.16 -2.73 23.48
N VAL A 100 0.40 -3.99 23.11
CA VAL A 100 1.64 -4.41 22.44
C VAL A 100 1.25 -4.81 21.01
N PHE A 101 1.81 -4.10 20.04
CA PHE A 101 1.47 -4.29 18.64
C PHE A 101 2.66 -3.96 17.73
N HIS A 102 2.59 -4.44 16.50
CA HIS A 102 3.49 -4.06 15.43
C HIS A 102 2.70 -3.59 14.21
N VAL A 103 3.20 -2.53 13.57
CA VAL A 103 2.68 -2.00 12.31
C VAL A 103 3.73 -2.19 11.24
N ILE A 104 3.43 -3.00 10.23
CA ILE A 104 4.34 -3.35 9.13
C ILE A 104 3.84 -2.66 7.87
N ASN A 105 4.68 -1.80 7.28
CA ASN A 105 4.42 -1.09 6.04
C ASN A 105 5.25 -1.70 4.90
N ILE A 106 4.62 -2.03 3.78
CA ILE A 106 5.24 -2.83 2.72
C ILE A 106 4.92 -2.22 1.36
N SER A 107 5.94 -1.93 0.55
CA SER A 107 5.71 -1.48 -0.83
C SER A 107 5.13 -2.60 -1.70
N LYS A 108 4.40 -2.23 -2.75
CA LYS A 108 3.83 -3.21 -3.70
C LYS A 108 4.92 -4.09 -4.32
N ASP A 109 5.99 -3.48 -4.78
CA ASP A 109 7.05 -4.21 -5.49
C ASP A 109 7.84 -5.15 -4.58
N TYR A 110 7.87 -4.87 -3.28
CA TYR A 110 8.48 -5.77 -2.30
C TYR A 110 7.59 -6.96 -1.97
N LEU A 111 6.30 -6.74 -1.78
CA LEU A 111 5.34 -7.82 -1.51
C LEU A 111 5.14 -8.71 -2.75
N LEU A 112 5.00 -8.09 -3.93
CA LEU A 112 4.58 -8.71 -5.18
C LEU A 112 5.56 -8.38 -6.33
N PRO A 113 6.84 -8.79 -6.25
CA PRO A 113 7.87 -8.38 -7.21
C PRO A 113 7.62 -8.88 -8.64
N SER A 114 6.90 -9.99 -8.80
CA SER A 114 6.58 -10.57 -10.11
C SER A 114 5.29 -10.01 -10.72
N LEU A 115 4.64 -9.06 -10.05
CA LEU A 115 3.36 -8.55 -10.48
C LEU A 115 3.51 -7.15 -11.09
N GLU A 116 3.59 -7.08 -12.42
CA GLU A 116 3.65 -5.82 -13.18
C GLU A 116 2.29 -5.09 -13.25
N LEU A 117 1.45 -5.24 -12.23
CA LEU A 117 0.15 -4.58 -12.16
C LEU A 117 0.20 -3.39 -11.21
N ASP A 118 -0.69 -2.44 -11.48
CA ASP A 118 -0.92 -1.33 -10.60
C ASP A 118 -1.57 -1.78 -9.29
N VAL A 119 -1.28 -1.07 -8.19
CA VAL A 119 -1.93 -1.28 -6.88
C VAL A 119 -3.46 -1.20 -6.96
N PHE A 120 -3.99 -0.54 -7.97
CA PHE A 120 -5.44 -0.39 -8.19
C PHE A 120 -6.09 -1.58 -8.91
N GLU A 121 -5.28 -2.45 -9.52
CA GLU A 121 -5.75 -3.65 -10.23
C GLU A 121 -5.68 -4.92 -9.38
N LEU A 122 -5.16 -4.81 -8.16
CA LEU A 122 -4.92 -5.94 -7.25
C LEU A 122 -6.19 -6.71 -6.87
N SER A 123 -7.35 -6.07 -6.91
CA SER A 123 -8.63 -6.73 -6.61
C SER A 123 -9.05 -7.78 -7.66
N GLU A 124 -8.48 -7.71 -8.87
CA GLU A 124 -8.80 -8.61 -9.99
C GLU A 124 -7.77 -9.75 -10.15
N VAL A 125 -6.69 -9.73 -9.37
CA VAL A 125 -5.65 -10.77 -9.45
C VAL A 125 -6.16 -12.07 -8.81
N PRO A 126 -6.20 -13.20 -9.52
CA PRO A 126 -6.60 -14.48 -8.92
C PRO A 126 -5.65 -14.86 -7.77
N LEU A 127 -6.17 -15.50 -6.73
CA LEU A 127 -5.36 -15.98 -5.61
C LEU A 127 -4.27 -16.97 -6.04
N SER A 128 -4.50 -17.72 -7.11
CA SER A 128 -3.50 -18.64 -7.70
C SER A 128 -2.25 -17.90 -8.24
N ARG A 129 -2.40 -16.63 -8.62
CA ARG A 129 -1.30 -15.81 -9.14
C ARG A 129 -0.58 -14.99 -8.06
N ALA A 130 -1.31 -14.54 -7.05
CA ALA A 130 -0.77 -13.75 -5.95
C ALA A 130 -1.48 -14.12 -4.63
N PRO A 131 -1.14 -15.27 -4.04
CA PRO A 131 -1.74 -15.73 -2.80
C PRO A 131 -1.49 -14.77 -1.63
N GLU A 132 -0.43 -13.97 -1.68
CA GLU A 132 -0.09 -12.95 -0.68
C GLU A 132 -1.18 -11.89 -0.51
N LEU A 133 -2.01 -11.68 -1.54
CA LEU A 133 -3.10 -10.70 -1.51
C LEU A 133 -4.34 -11.16 -0.73
N ALA A 134 -4.51 -12.46 -0.51
CA ALA A 134 -5.73 -13.00 0.10
C ALA A 134 -6.10 -12.33 1.44
N PRO A 135 -5.19 -12.20 2.43
CA PRO A 135 -5.53 -11.58 3.70
C PRO A 135 -6.01 -10.13 3.55
N PHE A 136 -5.37 -9.38 2.66
CA PHE A 136 -5.73 -7.98 2.38
C PHE A 136 -7.09 -7.85 1.70
N ARG A 137 -7.38 -8.73 0.74
CA ARG A 137 -8.63 -8.68 -0.05
C ARG A 137 -9.85 -9.10 0.74
N PHE A 138 -9.68 -9.99 1.71
CA PHE A 138 -10.80 -10.56 2.48
C PHE A 138 -10.87 -10.08 3.92
N GLN A 139 -10.07 -9.08 4.31
CA GLN A 139 -10.10 -8.48 5.65
C GLN A 139 -11.49 -8.01 6.07
N HIS A 140 -12.32 -7.55 5.14
CA HIS A 140 -13.68 -7.09 5.44
C HIS A 140 -14.67 -8.24 5.75
N CYS A 141 -14.37 -9.46 5.32
CA CYS A 141 -15.18 -10.65 5.55
C CYS A 141 -14.66 -11.49 6.71
N LEU A 142 -13.35 -11.47 6.98
CA LEU A 142 -12.67 -12.37 7.89
C LEU A 142 -11.96 -11.62 9.02
N ASP A 143 -12.01 -12.18 10.21
CA ASP A 143 -11.24 -11.77 11.37
C ASP A 143 -10.09 -12.77 11.57
N PHE A 144 -8.86 -12.28 11.37
CA PHE A 144 -7.68 -13.13 11.53
C PHE A 144 -7.25 -13.18 13.00
N ARG A 145 -7.63 -14.27 13.69
CA ARG A 145 -7.34 -14.51 15.10
C ARG A 145 -6.48 -15.75 15.29
N PHE A 146 -5.50 -15.64 16.14
CA PHE A 146 -4.51 -16.65 16.44
C PHE A 146 -4.56 -17.00 17.94
N ASP A 147 -4.23 -18.23 18.27
CA ASP A 147 -4.10 -18.63 19.66
C ASP A 147 -2.82 -18.06 20.30
N GLU A 148 -2.61 -18.30 21.59
CA GLU A 148 -1.49 -17.74 22.34
C GLU A 148 -0.12 -18.18 21.77
N ARG A 149 0.00 -19.46 21.38
CA ARG A 149 1.24 -19.99 20.78
C ARG A 149 1.53 -19.38 19.42
N GLU A 150 0.53 -19.30 18.57
CA GLU A 150 0.64 -18.66 17.25
C GLU A 150 0.91 -17.16 17.38
N THR A 151 0.29 -16.50 18.37
CA THR A 151 0.53 -15.08 18.67
C THR A 151 1.98 -14.82 19.07
N GLN A 152 2.57 -15.69 19.88
CA GLN A 152 3.99 -15.60 20.21
C GLN A 152 4.87 -15.77 18.96
N GLN A 153 4.55 -16.71 18.08
CA GLN A 153 5.28 -16.86 16.80
C GLN A 153 5.17 -15.61 15.91
N LEU A 154 4.00 -14.99 15.86
CA LEU A 154 3.81 -13.74 15.12
C LEU A 154 4.64 -12.60 15.71
N GLN A 155 4.71 -12.49 17.03
CA GLN A 155 5.56 -11.53 17.72
C GLN A 155 7.04 -11.75 17.41
N ASP A 156 7.53 -12.99 17.51
CA ASP A 156 8.91 -13.35 17.19
C ASP A 156 9.29 -12.99 15.74
N LEU A 157 8.37 -13.20 14.79
CA LEU A 157 8.57 -12.79 13.38
C LEU A 157 8.67 -11.28 13.24
N CYS A 158 7.81 -10.52 13.93
CA CYS A 158 7.85 -9.06 13.92
C CYS A 158 9.17 -8.52 14.52
N GLU A 159 9.62 -9.07 15.64
CA GLU A 159 10.86 -8.68 16.29
C GLU A 159 12.09 -8.96 15.41
N ARG A 160 12.12 -10.11 14.73
CA ARG A 160 13.18 -10.43 13.75
C ARG A 160 13.17 -9.47 12.57
N MET A 161 12.01 -9.16 12.02
CA MET A 161 11.89 -8.17 10.95
C MET A 161 12.35 -6.78 11.41
N ALA A 162 12.06 -6.38 12.65
CA ALA A 162 12.49 -5.11 13.22
C ALA A 162 14.01 -5.05 13.41
N GLN A 163 14.63 -6.14 13.87
CA GLN A 163 16.08 -6.25 13.99
C GLN A 163 16.78 -6.11 12.63
N GLU A 164 16.29 -6.80 11.61
CA GLU A 164 16.83 -6.70 10.25
C GLU A 164 16.63 -5.32 9.62
N ALA A 165 15.50 -4.65 9.92
CA ALA A 165 15.22 -3.31 9.41
C ALA A 165 16.18 -2.23 9.97
N GLN A 166 16.77 -2.46 11.14
CA GLN A 166 17.72 -1.56 11.80
C GLN A 166 19.18 -1.76 11.37
N ARG A 167 19.50 -2.83 10.63
CA ARG A 167 20.87 -3.10 10.16
C ARG A 167 21.35 -2.04 9.18
N PRO A 168 22.68 -1.81 9.10
CA PRO A 168 23.26 -0.86 8.16
C PRO A 168 22.93 -1.20 6.69
N PRO A 169 22.88 -0.19 5.80
CA PRO A 169 22.56 -0.39 4.38
C PRO A 169 23.50 -1.32 3.62
N ASP A 170 24.74 -1.48 4.07
CA ASP A 170 25.75 -2.35 3.45
C ASP A 170 25.35 -3.85 3.53
N GLU A 171 24.50 -4.20 4.48
CA GLU A 171 23.94 -5.55 4.65
C GLU A 171 22.56 -5.71 4.00
N ASP A 172 22.17 -4.75 3.15
CA ASP A 172 20.81 -4.62 2.66
C ASP A 172 20.28 -5.87 1.93
N THR A 173 21.13 -6.56 1.16
CA THR A 173 20.72 -7.78 0.43
C THR A 173 20.31 -8.90 1.36
N ALA A 174 21.07 -9.18 2.41
CA ALA A 174 20.74 -10.23 3.38
C ALA A 174 19.48 -9.84 4.18
N SER A 175 19.44 -8.61 4.69
CA SER A 175 18.28 -8.08 5.41
C SER A 175 17.02 -8.07 4.54
N HIS A 176 17.15 -7.71 3.24
CA HIS A 176 16.04 -7.77 2.29
C HIS A 176 15.44 -9.18 2.19
N LEU A 177 16.29 -10.20 2.03
CA LEU A 177 15.84 -11.60 1.93
C LEU A 177 15.24 -12.10 3.25
N LEU A 178 15.85 -11.78 4.39
CA LEU A 178 15.40 -12.22 5.71
C LEU A 178 14.06 -11.58 6.08
N ILE A 179 13.91 -10.27 5.91
CA ILE A 179 12.63 -9.59 6.13
C ILE A 179 11.54 -10.21 5.26
N ARG A 180 11.83 -10.44 3.96
CA ARG A 180 10.87 -11.05 3.04
C ARG A 180 10.50 -12.46 3.47
N SER A 181 11.46 -13.28 3.94
CA SER A 181 11.18 -14.64 4.40
C SER A 181 10.25 -14.65 5.61
N HIS A 182 10.48 -13.75 6.59
CA HIS A 182 9.63 -13.62 7.78
C HIS A 182 8.23 -13.10 7.43
N LEU A 183 8.13 -12.13 6.50
CA LEU A 183 6.87 -11.63 5.99
C LEU A 183 6.04 -12.74 5.30
N LEU A 184 6.67 -13.51 4.42
CA LEU A 184 6.02 -14.64 3.75
C LEU A 184 5.64 -15.75 4.73
N HIS A 185 6.44 -15.96 5.78
CA HIS A 185 6.08 -16.89 6.87
C HIS A 185 4.81 -16.44 7.59
N LEU A 186 4.71 -15.16 7.98
CA LEU A 186 3.50 -14.58 8.58
C LEU A 186 2.28 -14.80 7.68
N ILE A 187 2.38 -14.48 6.41
CA ILE A 187 1.28 -14.68 5.44
C ILE A 187 0.95 -16.17 5.30
N GLY A 188 1.95 -17.04 5.31
CA GLY A 188 1.79 -18.49 5.29
C GLY A 188 1.04 -19.04 6.50
N MET A 189 1.27 -18.48 7.71
CA MET A 189 0.49 -18.82 8.91
C MET A 189 -0.99 -18.47 8.73
N VAL A 190 -1.27 -17.27 8.17
CA VAL A 190 -2.65 -16.86 7.86
C VAL A 190 -3.29 -17.81 6.83
N TRP A 191 -2.58 -18.18 5.77
CA TRP A 191 -3.06 -19.13 4.77
C TRP A 191 -3.32 -20.52 5.33
N ARG A 192 -2.47 -21.00 6.24
CA ARG A 192 -2.66 -22.31 6.88
C ARG A 192 -3.96 -22.38 7.66
N ARG A 193 -4.34 -21.27 8.30
CA ARG A 193 -5.53 -21.20 9.14
C ARG A 193 -6.79 -20.83 8.36
N TYR A 194 -6.72 -19.96 7.37
CA TYR A 194 -7.86 -19.34 6.68
C TYR A 194 -7.92 -19.65 5.17
N GLY A 195 -7.13 -20.60 4.69
CA GLY A 195 -7.02 -20.87 3.26
C GLY A 195 -8.31 -21.43 2.62
N GLU A 196 -9.13 -22.13 3.38
CA GLU A 196 -10.45 -22.61 2.90
C GLU A 196 -11.42 -21.43 2.78
N GLU A 197 -11.48 -20.57 3.79
CA GLU A 197 -12.30 -19.37 3.80
C GLU A 197 -11.91 -18.43 2.66
N PHE A 198 -10.63 -18.28 2.37
CA PHE A 198 -10.17 -17.49 1.21
C PHE A 198 -10.70 -18.02 -0.11
N ARG A 199 -10.63 -19.32 -0.35
CA ARG A 199 -11.18 -19.95 -1.55
C ARG A 199 -12.69 -19.76 -1.65
N ASN A 200 -13.40 -19.89 -0.53
CA ASN A 200 -14.84 -19.68 -0.46
C ASN A 200 -15.21 -18.21 -0.75
N CYS A 201 -14.49 -17.25 -0.15
CA CYS A 201 -14.70 -15.83 -0.41
C CYS A 201 -14.40 -15.46 -1.88
N GLU A 202 -13.35 -16.01 -2.47
CA GLU A 202 -13.04 -15.80 -3.89
C GLU A 202 -14.14 -16.37 -4.81
N ALA A 203 -14.60 -17.58 -4.55
CA ALA A 203 -15.68 -18.22 -5.31
C ALA A 203 -17.00 -17.44 -5.25
N GLN A 204 -17.26 -16.76 -4.13
CA GLN A 204 -18.43 -15.90 -3.92
C GLN A 204 -18.24 -14.46 -4.44
N GLY A 205 -17.07 -14.12 -4.98
CA GLY A 205 -16.78 -12.78 -5.48
C GLY A 205 -16.72 -11.70 -4.38
N LEU A 206 -16.39 -12.06 -3.14
CA LEU A 206 -16.41 -11.17 -1.97
C LEU A 206 -15.15 -10.31 -1.81
N ALA A 207 -14.27 -10.23 -2.81
CA ALA A 207 -13.05 -9.44 -2.71
C ALA A 207 -13.33 -7.95 -2.46
N LEU A 208 -12.65 -7.38 -1.47
CA LEU A 208 -12.73 -5.95 -1.19
C LEU A 208 -12.18 -5.16 -2.39
N GLN A 209 -12.97 -4.23 -2.88
CA GLN A 209 -12.56 -3.26 -3.87
C GLN A 209 -12.16 -1.97 -3.18
N SER A 210 -10.91 -1.56 -3.34
CA SER A 210 -10.38 -0.33 -2.73
C SER A 210 -11.02 0.93 -3.33
N TYR A 211 -11.64 0.82 -4.51
CA TYR A 211 -12.21 1.93 -5.25
C TYR A 211 -13.51 1.59 -5.95
N ARG A 212 -14.29 2.63 -6.25
CA ARG A 212 -15.47 2.48 -7.13
C ARG A 212 -15.05 2.02 -8.53
N PRO A 213 -15.88 1.21 -9.19
CA PRO A 213 -15.56 0.68 -10.53
C PRO A 213 -15.17 1.75 -11.56
N ALA A 214 -15.74 2.95 -11.47
CA ALA A 214 -15.38 4.05 -12.36
C ALA A 214 -13.94 4.53 -12.17
N VAL A 215 -13.47 4.61 -10.92
CA VAL A 215 -12.07 4.99 -10.60
C VAL A 215 -11.11 3.91 -11.10
N LEU A 216 -11.43 2.64 -10.87
CA LEU A 216 -10.63 1.51 -11.37
C LEU A 216 -10.53 1.51 -12.90
N ARG A 217 -11.64 1.74 -13.62
CA ARG A 217 -11.63 1.85 -15.08
C ARG A 217 -10.79 3.02 -15.58
N CYS A 218 -10.87 4.19 -14.90
CA CYS A 218 -10.06 5.35 -15.22
C CYS A 218 -8.57 5.04 -15.06
N ILE A 219 -8.17 4.44 -13.96
CA ILE A 219 -6.77 4.09 -13.68
C ILE A 219 -6.25 3.08 -14.71
N ARG A 220 -7.05 2.08 -15.04
CA ARG A 220 -6.72 1.11 -16.10
C ARG A 220 -6.59 1.77 -17.47
N TYR A 221 -7.47 2.72 -17.79
CA TYR A 221 -7.38 3.51 -19.01
C TYR A 221 -6.06 4.30 -19.06
N ILE A 222 -5.69 4.99 -17.97
CA ILE A 222 -4.42 5.70 -17.85
C ILE A 222 -3.24 4.74 -18.08
N SER A 223 -3.18 3.62 -17.35
CA SER A 223 -2.06 2.66 -17.40
C SER A 223 -1.84 2.07 -18.79
N ARG A 224 -2.92 1.83 -19.54
CA ARG A 224 -2.86 1.28 -20.90
C ARG A 224 -2.46 2.29 -21.98
N ASN A 225 -2.61 3.57 -21.70
CA ASN A 225 -2.44 4.63 -22.70
C ASN A 225 -1.38 5.68 -22.32
N LEU A 226 -0.45 5.37 -21.42
CA LEU A 226 0.52 6.32 -20.84
C LEU A 226 1.33 7.09 -21.88
N ALA A 227 1.69 6.46 -23.00
CA ALA A 227 2.47 7.08 -24.06
C ALA A 227 1.66 8.07 -24.92
N GLN A 228 0.33 8.04 -24.84
CA GLN A 228 -0.57 8.86 -25.65
C GLN A 228 -0.95 10.17 -24.91
N GLU A 229 -1.53 11.09 -25.66
CA GLU A 229 -2.21 12.23 -25.04
C GLU A 229 -3.46 11.72 -24.29
N LEU A 230 -3.55 12.08 -23.01
CA LEU A 230 -4.62 11.61 -22.13
C LEU A 230 -5.44 12.80 -21.65
N THR A 231 -6.75 12.78 -21.94
CA THR A 231 -7.69 13.78 -21.43
C THR A 231 -8.63 13.19 -20.37
N LEU A 232 -9.09 14.05 -19.47
CA LEU A 232 -10.12 13.67 -18.50
C LEU A 232 -11.43 13.23 -19.19
N GLY A 233 -11.73 13.81 -20.36
CA GLY A 233 -12.91 13.47 -21.16
C GLY A 233 -12.88 12.02 -21.63
N ASP A 234 -11.77 11.61 -22.25
CA ASP A 234 -11.60 10.24 -22.74
C ASP A 234 -11.59 9.23 -21.59
N ALA A 235 -10.93 9.57 -20.49
CA ALA A 235 -10.94 8.75 -19.29
C ALA A 235 -12.35 8.61 -18.68
N ALA A 236 -13.16 9.65 -18.75
CA ALA A 236 -14.55 9.64 -18.27
C ALA A 236 -15.45 8.75 -19.17
N LEU A 237 -15.27 8.82 -20.48
CA LEU A 237 -15.92 7.90 -21.44
C LEU A 237 -15.55 6.45 -21.15
N ALA A 238 -14.26 6.16 -21.01
CA ALA A 238 -13.74 4.83 -20.66
C ALA A 238 -14.24 4.34 -19.29
N SER A 239 -14.61 5.27 -18.41
CA SER A 239 -15.08 4.99 -17.05
C SER A 239 -16.61 4.92 -16.95
N HIS A 240 -17.34 5.22 -18.04
CA HIS A 240 -18.81 5.29 -18.12
C HIS A 240 -19.43 6.28 -17.12
N VAL A 241 -18.82 7.44 -16.98
CA VAL A 241 -19.30 8.55 -16.14
C VAL A 241 -19.02 9.90 -16.80
N SER A 242 -19.63 11.00 -16.31
CA SER A 242 -19.26 12.33 -16.76
C SER A 242 -17.88 12.77 -16.28
N ALA A 243 -17.21 13.66 -17.02
CA ALA A 243 -15.89 14.19 -16.65
C ALA A 243 -15.90 14.86 -15.27
N THR A 244 -16.92 15.65 -14.97
CA THR A 244 -17.09 16.31 -13.66
C THR A 244 -17.23 15.30 -12.54
N HIS A 245 -18.03 14.25 -12.74
CA HIS A 245 -18.22 13.19 -11.74
C HIS A 245 -16.91 12.40 -11.53
N LEU A 246 -16.21 12.06 -12.63
CA LEU A 246 -14.91 11.38 -12.54
C LEU A 246 -13.89 12.22 -11.78
N ALA A 247 -13.76 13.51 -12.08
CA ALA A 247 -12.85 14.41 -11.37
C ALA A 247 -13.11 14.44 -9.86
N HIS A 248 -14.40 14.52 -9.48
CA HIS A 248 -14.80 14.47 -8.07
C HIS A 248 -14.46 13.11 -7.43
N LEU A 249 -14.74 11.99 -8.11
CA LEU A 249 -14.41 10.65 -7.63
C LEU A 249 -12.90 10.48 -7.43
N LEU A 250 -12.10 10.85 -8.43
CA LEU A 250 -10.64 10.77 -8.34
C LEU A 250 -10.14 11.58 -7.15
N LYS A 251 -10.56 12.83 -7.00
CA LYS A 251 -10.11 13.66 -5.87
C LYS A 251 -10.56 13.13 -4.52
N SER A 252 -11.78 12.60 -4.43
CA SER A 252 -12.32 12.07 -3.16
C SER A 252 -11.69 10.72 -2.77
N GLU A 253 -11.41 9.85 -3.73
CA GLU A 253 -10.94 8.48 -3.47
C GLU A 253 -9.42 8.35 -3.50
N THR A 254 -8.74 9.07 -4.40
CA THR A 254 -7.27 9.01 -4.51
C THR A 254 -6.54 10.21 -3.89
N GLY A 255 -7.25 11.29 -3.59
CA GLY A 255 -6.68 12.56 -3.15
C GLY A 255 -6.02 13.35 -4.30
N LYS A 256 -6.00 12.81 -5.51
CA LYS A 256 -5.27 13.34 -6.67
C LYS A 256 -6.22 13.76 -7.77
N THR A 257 -5.81 14.74 -8.57
CA THR A 257 -6.47 15.08 -9.84
C THR A 257 -6.09 14.06 -10.91
N PHE A 258 -6.83 14.05 -12.02
CA PHE A 258 -6.50 13.21 -13.18
C PHE A 258 -5.07 13.43 -13.68
N LEU A 259 -4.66 14.69 -13.82
CA LEU A 259 -3.31 15.03 -14.30
C LEU A 259 -2.19 14.60 -13.34
N GLU A 260 -2.43 14.72 -12.03
CA GLU A 260 -1.50 14.22 -11.02
C GLU A 260 -1.34 12.70 -11.11
N LEU A 261 -2.43 11.96 -11.31
CA LEU A 261 -2.40 10.50 -11.50
C LEU A 261 -1.64 10.11 -12.77
N VAL A 262 -1.92 10.76 -13.91
CA VAL A 262 -1.21 10.52 -15.18
C VAL A 262 0.28 10.77 -15.00
N THR A 263 0.66 11.90 -14.40
CA THR A 263 2.06 12.27 -14.19
C THR A 263 2.79 11.25 -13.33
N GLU A 264 2.19 10.85 -12.23
CA GLU A 264 2.75 9.86 -11.32
C GLU A 264 2.99 8.51 -12.01
N ARG A 265 2.02 8.03 -12.81
CA ARG A 265 2.14 6.78 -13.55
C ARG A 265 3.26 6.82 -14.59
N ARG A 266 3.37 7.93 -15.30
CA ARG A 266 4.46 8.16 -16.24
C ARG A 266 5.82 8.14 -15.55
N ILE A 267 5.94 8.76 -14.37
CA ILE A 267 7.18 8.75 -13.58
C ILE A 267 7.51 7.34 -13.08
N GLU A 268 6.54 6.57 -12.57
CA GLU A 268 6.79 5.19 -12.13
C GLU A 268 7.26 4.31 -13.31
N ARG A 269 6.62 4.43 -14.47
CA ARG A 269 7.07 3.73 -15.68
C ARG A 269 8.48 4.16 -16.09
N ALA A 270 8.79 5.45 -16.01
CA ALA A 270 10.11 5.98 -16.32
C ALA A 270 11.19 5.45 -15.36
N LYS A 271 10.91 5.33 -14.06
CA LYS A 271 11.83 4.72 -13.09
C LYS A 271 12.20 3.30 -13.50
N THR A 272 11.20 2.49 -13.85
CA THR A 272 11.41 1.11 -14.34
C THR A 272 12.33 1.10 -15.56
N LEU A 273 12.03 1.92 -16.57
CA LEU A 273 12.83 1.98 -17.78
C LEU A 273 14.26 2.49 -17.53
N LEU A 274 14.44 3.45 -16.62
CA LEU A 274 15.77 3.95 -16.25
C LEU A 274 16.64 2.88 -15.61
N VAL A 275 16.07 1.99 -14.84
CA VAL A 275 16.79 0.91 -14.14
C VAL A 275 17.09 -0.26 -15.06
N PHE A 276 16.11 -0.70 -15.85
CA PHE A 276 16.16 -1.97 -16.57
C PHE A 276 16.49 -1.84 -18.05
N THR A 277 16.65 -0.63 -18.59
CA THR A 277 17.00 -0.42 -20.00
C THR A 277 18.18 0.52 -20.18
N GLY A 278 18.84 0.43 -21.37
CA GLY A 278 19.86 1.37 -21.80
C GLY A 278 19.32 2.64 -22.48
N ALA A 279 17.98 2.78 -22.62
CA ALA A 279 17.38 3.91 -23.30
C ALA A 279 17.76 5.25 -22.67
N SER A 280 17.99 6.28 -23.48
CA SER A 280 18.30 7.63 -23.00
C SER A 280 17.14 8.24 -22.21
N ALA A 281 17.40 9.25 -21.40
CA ALA A 281 16.34 9.96 -20.69
C ALA A 281 15.34 10.62 -21.64
N ALA A 282 15.78 11.04 -22.85
CA ALA A 282 14.91 11.60 -23.86
C ALA A 282 13.94 10.54 -24.43
N GLU A 283 14.45 9.38 -24.83
CA GLU A 283 13.65 8.26 -25.33
C GLU A 283 12.65 7.75 -24.26
N ILE A 284 13.07 7.71 -23.00
CA ILE A 284 12.19 7.34 -21.89
C ILE A 284 11.08 8.39 -21.70
N GLY A 285 11.42 9.69 -21.75
CA GLY A 285 10.44 10.77 -21.67
C GLY A 285 9.37 10.65 -22.75
N GLU A 286 9.79 10.44 -23.99
CA GLU A 286 8.90 10.25 -25.15
C GLU A 286 8.04 8.99 -24.98
N SER A 287 8.65 7.83 -24.71
CA SER A 287 7.94 6.55 -24.55
C SER A 287 6.98 6.51 -23.38
N THR A 288 7.15 7.39 -22.41
CA THR A 288 6.24 7.55 -21.25
C THR A 288 5.24 8.70 -21.42
N GLY A 289 5.23 9.38 -22.56
CA GLY A 289 4.22 10.38 -22.93
C GLY A 289 4.47 11.79 -22.38
N PHE A 290 5.71 12.14 -22.00
CA PHE A 290 6.03 13.50 -21.56
C PHE A 290 6.22 14.50 -22.72
N GLY A 291 6.32 14.03 -23.97
CA GLY A 291 6.52 14.87 -25.15
C GLY A 291 7.92 15.50 -25.20
N GLU A 292 8.17 16.51 -24.38
CA GLU A 292 9.44 17.25 -24.35
C GLU A 292 10.42 16.69 -23.31
N PRO A 293 11.68 16.37 -23.66
CA PRO A 293 12.69 15.85 -22.73
C PRO A 293 12.95 16.74 -21.52
N THR A 294 12.92 18.07 -21.72
CA THR A 294 13.09 19.05 -20.64
C THR A 294 11.94 19.02 -19.64
N GLN A 295 10.71 18.82 -20.11
CA GLN A 295 9.54 18.66 -19.24
C GLN A 295 9.63 17.38 -18.43
N PHE A 296 10.04 16.28 -19.04
CA PHE A 296 10.27 15.01 -18.35
C PHE A 296 11.31 15.18 -17.23
N ALA A 297 12.51 15.67 -17.55
CA ALA A 297 13.59 15.82 -16.57
C ALA A 297 13.18 16.71 -15.38
N ARG A 298 12.48 17.82 -15.65
CA ARG A 298 11.95 18.71 -14.61
C ARG A 298 10.93 18.02 -13.72
N ARG A 299 9.92 17.35 -14.32
CA ARG A 299 8.87 16.66 -13.55
C ARG A 299 9.42 15.50 -12.76
N PHE A 300 10.32 14.73 -13.36
CA PHE A 300 11.00 13.63 -12.68
C PHE A 300 11.77 14.15 -11.45
N GLY A 301 12.57 15.22 -11.63
CA GLY A 301 13.30 15.84 -10.52
C GLY A 301 12.41 16.37 -9.40
N GLN A 302 11.28 16.98 -9.75
CA GLN A 302 10.31 17.47 -8.75
C GLN A 302 9.68 16.35 -7.90
N ILE A 303 9.38 15.19 -8.52
CA ILE A 303 8.68 14.09 -7.85
C ILE A 303 9.65 13.14 -7.16
N VAL A 304 10.80 12.86 -7.79
CA VAL A 304 11.76 11.84 -7.31
C VAL A 304 12.87 12.46 -6.46
N GLY A 305 13.09 13.77 -6.54
CA GLY A 305 14.16 14.47 -5.83
C GLY A 305 15.55 14.30 -6.47
N ALA A 306 15.64 13.63 -7.64
CA ALA A 306 16.90 13.40 -8.37
C ALA A 306 16.67 13.51 -9.87
N THR A 307 17.71 13.86 -10.65
CA THR A 307 17.61 13.82 -12.11
C THR A 307 17.50 12.39 -12.62
N PRO A 308 16.89 12.13 -13.81
CA PRO A 308 16.81 10.79 -14.39
C PRO A 308 18.17 10.10 -14.49
N SER A 309 19.23 10.82 -14.89
CA SER A 309 20.58 10.28 -14.98
C SER A 309 21.21 9.98 -13.61
N ALA A 310 20.92 10.78 -12.58
CA ALA A 310 21.37 10.52 -11.22
C ALA A 310 20.67 9.29 -10.64
N TYR A 311 19.35 9.19 -10.87
CA TYR A 311 18.55 8.03 -10.47
C TYR A 311 19.09 6.75 -11.10
N ARG A 312 19.32 6.72 -12.41
CA ARG A 312 19.94 5.57 -13.10
C ARG A 312 21.28 5.18 -12.48
N ARG A 313 22.20 6.15 -12.28
CA ARG A 313 23.51 5.87 -11.68
C ARG A 313 23.44 5.30 -10.28
N GLN A 314 22.48 5.71 -9.48
CA GLN A 314 22.26 5.18 -8.12
C GLN A 314 21.97 3.69 -8.16
N PHE A 315 21.12 3.24 -9.08
CA PHE A 315 20.73 1.84 -9.21
C PHE A 315 21.75 1.00 -10.01
N GLN A 316 22.47 1.58 -10.95
CA GLN A 316 23.55 0.87 -11.68
C GLN A 316 24.81 0.65 -10.83
N ARG A 317 25.14 1.54 -9.90
CA ARG A 317 26.24 1.34 -8.93
C ARG A 317 25.98 0.23 -7.94
N GLY A 318 24.71 -0.05 -7.63
CA GLY A 318 24.33 -1.23 -6.84
C GLY A 318 24.51 -2.55 -7.61
N ASN A 319 24.40 -2.52 -8.94
CA ASN A 319 24.47 -3.71 -9.78
C ASN A 319 25.87 -3.99 -10.38
N SER A 320 26.79 -3.04 -10.32
CA SER A 320 28.14 -3.17 -10.88
C SER A 320 29.22 -3.61 -9.86
N ARG A 321 28.85 -4.03 -8.67
CA ARG A 321 29.69 -4.89 -7.83
C ARG A 321 29.42 -6.35 -8.22
N THR A 322 29.77 -6.67 -9.47
CA THR A 322 29.88 -8.04 -10.00
C THR A 322 31.14 -8.69 -9.48
N TRP A 323 31.01 -9.88 -9.02
CA TRP A 323 31.68 -11.12 -9.35
C TRP A 323 33.01 -10.92 -10.14
N ASP A 324 34.10 -10.63 -9.43
CA ASP A 324 35.48 -11.00 -9.78
C ASP A 324 36.00 -11.99 -8.75
#